data_c8fea24dcc0c81597a2a49372438473b
#
_entry.id   c8fea24dcc0c81597a2a49372438473b
#
_cell.length_a   1.000
_cell.length_b   1.000
_cell.length_c   1.000
_cell.angle_alpha   90.00
_cell.angle_beta   90.00
_cell.angle_gamma   90.00
#
_symmetry.space_group_name_H-M   'P 1'
#
loop_
_entity.id
_entity.type
_entity.pdbx_description
1 polymer ?
#
loop_
_entity_poly.entity_id
_entity_poly.type
_entity_poly.pdbx_seq_one_letter_code
_entity_poly.pdbx_strand_id
1 'polypeptide(L)'
;MAKQAFSLLTLLLFSHLAAGQNISGSELGQLRDTQRASVEALTIFGADFGLSGGEFHTSGERLPGTAFSADMSVNKFGGGGDVGAPQSLGTLPIGWQPVIQGSMGWLDSTNHLETGPLKGDASKYSVYAIQFGGGIRFWLNEALSVAPTVMGMYGRTSNTYDANSLYGRENVSGFMQRGIVDWEVDTWTVRPALDLQYLLTLHRTIVTLSSDAVFFDTESFSSSNKSMSVVGTSGSWDNKLDVDVPLGVLVLGHELRTGGYLSRTELYGGLRNGLDVKYINEVHARLVLDFLSQRWRPQWIGIGGSYLWGTSITGWTVGVDVMFRF
;
A
#
# COMPACT_ATOMS: atom_id res chain seq x y z
N MET A 1 25.02 1.34 -5.87
CA MET A 1 25.67 1.60 -4.58
C MET A 1 24.69 1.83 -3.42
N ALA A 2 23.47 2.30 -3.62
CA ALA A 2 22.47 2.48 -2.53
C ALA A 2 21.86 1.17 -1.98
N LYS A 3 21.94 0.06 -2.72
CA LYS A 3 21.39 -1.25 -2.30
C LYS A 3 22.04 -1.86 -1.05
N GLN A 4 23.25 -1.45 -0.71
CA GLN A 4 24.01 -1.99 0.42
C GLN A 4 23.76 -1.23 1.73
N ALA A 5 23.17 -0.03 1.68
CA ALA A 5 23.06 0.83 2.84
C ALA A 5 21.93 0.42 3.81
N PHE A 6 20.79 -0.04 3.30
CA PHE A 6 19.62 -0.34 4.13
C PHE A 6 19.80 -1.60 4.99
N SER A 7 20.38 -2.62 4.39
CA SER A 7 20.61 -3.93 5.01
C SER A 7 21.81 -3.93 5.97
N LEU A 8 22.86 -3.19 5.62
CA LEU A 8 24.08 -3.09 6.41
C LEU A 8 23.81 -2.48 7.79
N LEU A 9 22.81 -1.61 7.90
CA LEU A 9 22.65 -0.74 9.03
C LEU A 9 21.88 -1.34 10.17
N THR A 10 20.78 -2.03 9.89
CA THR A 10 20.04 -2.75 10.94
C THR A 10 20.94 -3.81 11.57
N LEU A 11 21.84 -4.41 10.81
CA LEU A 11 22.73 -5.47 11.27
C LEU A 11 24.08 -4.99 11.77
N LEU A 12 24.65 -3.93 11.20
CA LEU A 12 25.82 -3.28 11.81
C LEU A 12 25.47 -2.79 13.22
N LEU A 13 24.24 -2.31 13.42
CA LEU A 13 23.75 -1.98 14.74
C LEU A 13 23.69 -3.20 15.68
N PHE A 14 23.17 -4.31 15.19
CA PHE A 14 23.08 -5.52 16.02
C PHE A 14 24.41 -6.23 16.19
N SER A 15 25.31 -6.18 15.22
CA SER A 15 26.67 -6.73 15.37
C SER A 15 27.57 -5.84 16.25
N HIS A 16 27.45 -4.52 16.17
CA HIS A 16 28.19 -3.59 17.02
C HIS A 16 27.63 -3.53 18.45
N LEU A 17 26.30 -3.68 18.63
CA LEU A 17 25.69 -3.88 19.94
C LEU A 17 26.16 -5.17 20.62
N ALA A 18 26.33 -6.25 19.84
CA ALA A 18 26.87 -7.52 20.33
C ALA A 18 28.32 -7.43 20.80
N ALA A 19 29.09 -6.48 20.26
CA ALA A 19 30.49 -6.27 20.61
C ALA A 19 30.67 -5.26 21.79
N GLY A 20 29.57 -4.75 22.37
CA GLY A 20 29.63 -3.69 23.37
C GLY A 20 30.10 -2.35 22.83
N GLN A 21 30.14 -2.18 21.49
CA GLN A 21 30.55 -0.95 20.86
C GLN A 21 29.43 0.08 20.85
N ASN A 22 29.76 1.32 21.10
CA ASN A 22 28.80 2.43 20.98
C ASN A 22 28.44 2.65 19.51
N ILE A 23 27.13 2.60 19.21
CA ILE A 23 26.61 2.98 17.89
C ILE A 23 27.03 4.42 17.61
N SER A 24 27.67 4.66 16.47
CA SER A 24 28.03 6.02 16.04
C SER A 24 26.77 6.86 15.77
N GLY A 25 26.89 8.17 15.92
CA GLY A 25 25.77 9.08 15.60
C GLY A 25 25.27 8.96 14.16
N SER A 26 26.18 8.66 13.22
CA SER A 26 25.84 8.46 11.79
C SER A 26 25.05 7.17 11.57
N GLU A 27 25.40 6.06 12.22
CA GLU A 27 24.68 4.78 12.15
C GLU A 27 23.28 4.89 12.75
N LEU A 28 23.15 5.59 13.89
CA LEU A 28 21.87 5.87 14.51
C LEU A 28 20.98 6.75 13.61
N GLY A 29 21.57 7.74 12.94
CA GLY A 29 20.88 8.58 11.95
C GLY A 29 20.28 7.75 10.82
N GLN A 30 21.09 6.92 10.21
CA GLN A 30 20.67 6.04 9.10
C GLN A 30 19.57 5.05 9.53
N LEU A 31 19.66 4.46 10.75
CA LEU A 31 18.61 3.57 11.27
C LEU A 31 17.26 4.31 11.39
N ARG A 32 17.28 5.51 11.94
CA ARG A 32 16.08 6.33 12.07
C ARG A 32 15.48 6.68 10.70
N ASP A 33 16.30 7.02 9.72
CA ASP A 33 15.81 7.31 8.35
C ASP A 33 15.17 6.07 7.72
N THR A 34 15.71 4.91 8.00
CA THR A 34 15.13 3.61 7.62
C THR A 34 13.78 3.37 8.27
N GLN A 35 13.67 3.56 9.59
CA GLN A 35 12.42 3.37 10.31
C GLN A 35 11.36 4.40 9.86
N ARG A 36 11.75 5.64 9.61
CA ARG A 36 10.87 6.68 9.06
C ARG A 36 10.32 6.28 7.69
N ALA A 37 11.18 5.78 6.80
CA ALA A 37 10.75 5.26 5.50
C ALA A 37 9.80 4.06 5.66
N SER A 38 10.03 3.20 6.66
CA SER A 38 9.12 2.08 6.95
C SER A 38 7.76 2.56 7.46
N VAL A 39 7.71 3.57 8.34
CA VAL A 39 6.44 4.18 8.79
C VAL A 39 5.65 4.72 7.62
N GLU A 40 6.28 5.52 6.76
CA GLU A 40 5.67 6.06 5.55
C GLU A 40 5.14 4.94 4.64
N ALA A 41 5.99 3.96 4.35
CA ALA A 41 5.67 2.86 3.45
C ALA A 41 4.53 1.97 3.97
N LEU A 42 4.56 1.59 5.24
CA LEU A 42 3.52 0.73 5.84
C LEU A 42 2.19 1.46 5.95
N THR A 43 2.20 2.78 6.24
CA THR A 43 0.97 3.61 6.27
C THR A 43 0.31 3.66 4.90
N ILE A 44 1.09 3.93 3.85
CA ILE A 44 0.59 3.97 2.48
C ILE A 44 0.12 2.58 2.05
N PHE A 45 0.91 1.53 2.33
CA PHE A 45 0.57 0.16 1.97
C PHE A 45 -0.73 -0.30 2.62
N GLY A 46 -0.93 0.00 3.89
CA GLY A 46 -2.15 -0.32 4.63
C GLY A 46 -3.41 0.36 4.07
N ALA A 47 -3.31 1.57 3.53
CA ALA A 47 -4.45 2.33 3.04
C ALA A 47 -4.72 2.17 1.54
N ASP A 48 -3.67 2.02 0.72
CA ASP A 48 -3.78 2.19 -0.74
C ASP A 48 -3.64 0.87 -1.52
N PHE A 49 -2.86 -0.09 -1.03
CA PHE A 49 -2.56 -1.33 -1.75
C PHE A 49 -3.45 -2.51 -1.35
N GLY A 50 -3.79 -3.36 -2.34
CA GLY A 50 -4.49 -4.63 -2.17
C GLY A 50 -6.00 -4.52 -2.02
N LEU A 51 -6.65 -5.68 -1.93
CA LEU A 51 -8.07 -5.87 -1.66
C LEU A 51 -8.36 -5.93 -0.15
N SER A 52 -9.59 -6.29 0.19
CA SER A 52 -10.16 -6.20 1.55
C SER A 52 -9.40 -6.97 2.64
N GLY A 53 -8.68 -8.02 2.31
CA GLY A 53 -7.85 -8.75 3.27
C GLY A 53 -6.75 -9.54 2.59
N GLY A 54 -5.57 -9.58 3.17
CA GLY A 54 -4.45 -10.29 2.57
C GLY A 54 -3.31 -10.57 3.53
N GLU A 55 -2.48 -11.52 3.14
CA GLU A 55 -1.24 -11.85 3.82
C GLU A 55 -0.09 -11.70 2.84
N PHE A 56 0.98 -11.10 3.33
CA PHE A 56 2.20 -10.84 2.57
C PHE A 56 3.38 -11.37 3.36
N HIS A 57 4.30 -11.95 2.63
CA HIS A 57 5.57 -12.40 3.17
C HIS A 57 6.69 -11.66 2.46
N THR A 58 7.58 -11.06 3.23
CA THR A 58 8.81 -10.50 2.71
C THR A 58 9.98 -11.32 3.26
N SER A 59 10.86 -11.74 2.40
CA SER A 59 12.08 -12.46 2.79
C SER A 59 13.25 -11.97 1.96
N GLY A 60 14.41 -11.92 2.56
CA GLY A 60 15.62 -11.52 1.86
C GLY A 60 16.85 -11.81 2.68
N GLU A 61 17.96 -11.90 2.01
CA GLU A 61 19.27 -11.79 2.61
C GLU A 61 19.69 -10.32 2.51
N ARG A 62 19.42 -9.57 3.57
CA ARG A 62 19.75 -8.13 3.60
C ARG A 62 21.22 -7.87 3.81
N LEU A 63 21.94 -8.85 4.37
CA LEU A 63 23.41 -8.89 4.47
C LEU A 63 23.88 -10.33 4.32
N PRO A 64 25.09 -10.56 3.81
CA PRO A 64 25.69 -11.90 3.80
C PRO A 64 25.64 -12.55 5.19
N GLY A 65 24.91 -13.65 5.31
CA GLY A 65 24.75 -14.40 6.57
C GLY A 65 23.63 -13.92 7.50
N THR A 66 22.71 -13.05 7.04
CA THR A 66 21.60 -12.58 7.88
C THR A 66 20.26 -12.78 7.20
N ALA A 67 19.56 -13.80 7.65
CA ALA A 67 18.20 -14.04 7.23
C ALA A 67 17.24 -13.10 7.99
N PHE A 68 16.35 -12.47 7.24
CA PHE A 68 15.24 -11.66 7.72
C PHE A 68 13.96 -12.19 7.08
N SER A 69 12.94 -12.34 7.87
CA SER A 69 11.59 -12.58 7.39
C SER A 69 10.60 -11.64 8.06
N ALA A 70 9.62 -11.18 7.30
CA ALA A 70 8.50 -10.44 7.86
C ALA A 70 7.19 -10.97 7.29
N ASP A 71 6.27 -11.22 8.18
CA ASP A 71 4.91 -11.56 7.88
C ASP A 71 4.03 -10.33 8.09
N MET A 72 3.21 -10.01 7.10
CA MET A 72 2.30 -8.87 7.14
C MET A 72 0.88 -9.34 6.86
N SER A 73 -0.05 -8.89 7.68
CA SER A 73 -1.49 -9.04 7.47
C SER A 73 -2.10 -7.67 7.23
N VAL A 74 -2.86 -7.55 6.17
CA VAL A 74 -3.54 -6.30 5.79
C VAL A 74 -5.03 -6.54 5.70
N ASN A 75 -5.80 -5.65 6.29
CA ASN A 75 -7.25 -5.58 6.12
C ASN A 75 -7.62 -4.17 5.68
N LYS A 76 -8.36 -4.06 4.59
CA LYS A 76 -8.75 -2.78 4.01
C LYS A 76 -10.21 -2.77 3.60
N PHE A 77 -10.84 -1.62 3.79
CA PHE A 77 -12.15 -1.29 3.27
C PHE A 77 -12.06 0.02 2.51
N GLY A 78 -12.50 0.02 1.29
CA GLY A 78 -12.47 1.22 0.49
C GLY A 78 -13.37 1.11 -0.71
N GLY A 79 -13.60 2.25 -1.31
CA GLY A 79 -14.37 2.36 -2.52
C GLY A 79 -14.30 3.77 -3.06
N GLY A 80 -14.75 3.91 -4.28
CA GLY A 80 -14.83 5.18 -4.95
C GLY A 80 -15.62 5.03 -6.23
N GLY A 81 -15.87 6.13 -6.87
CA GLY A 81 -16.56 6.12 -8.14
C GLY A 81 -16.86 7.51 -8.66
N ASP A 82 -17.36 7.50 -9.85
CA ASP A 82 -17.81 8.71 -10.53
C ASP A 82 -19.18 9.14 -10.01
N VAL A 83 -19.37 10.43 -9.78
CA VAL A 83 -20.61 11.01 -9.26
C VAL A 83 -21.46 11.60 -10.37
N GLY A 84 -22.67 11.06 -10.55
CA GLY A 84 -23.60 11.51 -11.58
C GLY A 84 -23.26 11.01 -12.99
N ALA A 85 -23.88 11.63 -13.99
CA ALA A 85 -23.57 11.37 -15.41
C ALA A 85 -22.52 12.37 -15.92
N PRO A 86 -21.71 12.01 -16.93
CA PRO A 86 -20.80 12.94 -17.56
C PRO A 86 -21.54 14.17 -18.09
N GLN A 87 -21.02 15.35 -17.78
CA GLN A 87 -21.55 16.65 -18.22
C GLN A 87 -20.68 17.23 -19.33
N SER A 88 -21.27 17.92 -20.27
CA SER A 88 -20.52 18.58 -21.34
C SER A 88 -19.73 19.77 -20.80
N LEU A 89 -18.49 19.93 -21.26
CA LEU A 89 -17.68 21.10 -20.94
C LEU A 89 -17.88 22.18 -22.02
N GLY A 90 -18.99 22.91 -21.90
CA GLY A 90 -19.35 23.95 -22.86
C GLY A 90 -19.58 23.41 -24.28
N THR A 91 -18.89 23.97 -25.26
CA THR A 91 -18.94 23.54 -26.68
C THR A 91 -17.87 22.51 -27.04
N LEU A 92 -17.00 22.13 -26.11
CA LEU A 92 -15.94 21.14 -26.31
C LEU A 92 -16.54 19.72 -26.31
N PRO A 93 -16.03 18.80 -27.13
CA PRO A 93 -16.44 17.40 -27.12
C PRO A 93 -15.81 16.64 -25.95
N ILE A 94 -15.72 17.28 -24.78
CA ILE A 94 -15.14 16.75 -23.55
C ILE A 94 -16.25 16.65 -22.51
N GLY A 95 -16.45 15.46 -21.98
CA GLY A 95 -17.29 15.24 -20.80
C GLY A 95 -16.47 15.40 -19.53
N TRP A 96 -17.09 15.86 -18.45
CA TRP A 96 -16.46 15.88 -17.14
C TRP A 96 -17.39 15.28 -16.08
N GLN A 97 -16.83 14.73 -15.04
CA GLN A 97 -17.57 14.02 -14.00
C GLN A 97 -16.77 14.09 -12.68
N PRO A 98 -17.38 14.44 -11.55
CA PRO A 98 -16.71 14.36 -10.24
C PRO A 98 -16.38 12.92 -9.89
N VAL A 99 -15.25 12.74 -9.18
CA VAL A 99 -14.79 11.46 -8.63
C VAL A 99 -14.64 11.61 -7.12
N ILE A 100 -15.14 10.64 -6.36
CA ILE A 100 -14.94 10.56 -4.91
C ILE A 100 -14.30 9.21 -4.60
N GLN A 101 -13.32 9.21 -3.69
CA GLN A 101 -12.62 8.01 -3.26
C GLN A 101 -12.37 8.06 -1.76
N GLY A 102 -12.38 6.90 -1.12
CA GLY A 102 -12.00 6.78 0.28
C GLY A 102 -11.69 5.33 0.63
N SER A 103 -10.76 5.16 1.56
CA SER A 103 -10.46 3.85 2.12
C SER A 103 -9.98 3.98 3.56
N MET A 104 -10.08 2.89 4.29
CA MET A 104 -9.45 2.69 5.58
C MET A 104 -8.85 1.31 5.63
N GLY A 105 -7.77 1.16 6.37
CA GLY A 105 -7.15 -0.13 6.54
C GLY A 105 -6.31 -0.21 7.80
N TRP A 106 -6.01 -1.42 8.18
CA TRP A 106 -5.03 -1.74 9.21
C TRP A 106 -4.11 -2.82 8.72
N LEU A 107 -2.87 -2.70 9.12
CA LEU A 107 -1.79 -3.59 8.78
C LEU A 107 -1.05 -3.97 10.07
N ASP A 108 -0.86 -5.26 10.25
CA ASP A 108 0.04 -5.79 11.27
C ASP A 108 1.23 -6.47 10.58
N SER A 109 2.44 -6.18 11.05
CA SER A 109 3.67 -6.78 10.53
C SER A 109 4.53 -7.27 11.68
N THR A 110 5.04 -8.48 11.56
CA THR A 110 5.99 -9.05 12.52
C THR A 110 7.30 -9.36 11.81
N ASN A 111 8.35 -8.68 12.23
CA ASN A 111 9.70 -8.88 11.72
C ASN A 111 10.46 -9.79 12.68
N HIS A 112 10.83 -10.97 12.20
CA HIS A 112 11.61 -11.95 12.96
C HIS A 112 13.10 -11.75 12.74
N LEU A 113 13.85 -11.68 13.82
CA LEU A 113 15.31 -11.61 13.81
C LEU A 113 15.86 -13.04 13.92
N GLU A 114 16.36 -13.58 12.81
CA GLU A 114 16.70 -15.01 12.71
C GLU A 114 18.16 -15.30 12.98
N THR A 115 18.99 -14.26 13.09
CA THR A 115 20.45 -14.40 13.24
C THR A 115 21.04 -13.43 14.25
N GLY A 116 22.27 -13.72 14.69
CA GLY A 116 23.01 -12.86 15.62
C GLY A 116 22.54 -12.96 17.08
N PRO A 117 22.98 -12.04 17.95
CA PRO A 117 22.68 -12.05 19.39
C PRO A 117 21.20 -11.77 19.73
N LEU A 118 20.44 -11.24 18.76
CA LEU A 118 19.00 -10.96 18.88
C LEU A 118 18.14 -12.06 18.24
N LYS A 119 18.73 -13.20 17.92
CA LYS A 119 17.98 -14.33 17.34
C LYS A 119 16.82 -14.72 18.27
N GLY A 120 15.62 -14.76 17.70
CA GLY A 120 14.37 -15.04 18.41
C GLY A 120 13.62 -13.81 18.89
N ASP A 121 14.22 -12.61 18.80
CA ASP A 121 13.51 -11.37 19.07
C ASP A 121 12.61 -11.01 17.87
N ALA A 122 11.57 -10.25 18.14
CA ALA A 122 10.66 -9.79 17.11
C ALA A 122 10.32 -8.31 17.28
N SER A 123 10.25 -7.60 16.15
CA SER A 123 9.74 -6.22 16.08
C SER A 123 8.39 -6.21 15.38
N LYS A 124 7.35 -5.77 16.08
CA LYS A 124 5.99 -5.74 15.60
C LYS A 124 5.58 -4.32 15.25
N TYR A 125 4.89 -4.18 14.14
CA TYR A 125 4.30 -2.92 13.69
C TYR A 125 2.80 -3.11 13.55
N SER A 126 2.04 -2.18 14.10
CA SER A 126 0.61 -2.06 13.85
C SER A 126 0.33 -0.70 13.24
N VAL A 127 -0.35 -0.69 12.13
CA VAL A 127 -0.67 0.52 11.35
C VAL A 127 -2.17 0.62 11.18
N TYR A 128 -2.72 1.78 11.44
CA TYR A 128 -4.05 2.18 11.05
C TYR A 128 -3.96 3.37 10.11
N ALA A 129 -4.69 3.32 8.99
CA ALA A 129 -4.74 4.43 8.05
C ALA A 129 -6.15 4.62 7.49
N ILE A 130 -6.51 5.88 7.27
CA ILE A 130 -7.75 6.29 6.62
C ILE A 130 -7.43 7.37 5.60
N GLN A 131 -8.01 7.26 4.40
CA GLN A 131 -7.87 8.27 3.36
C GLN A 131 -9.21 8.62 2.75
N PHE A 132 -9.33 9.87 2.32
CA PHE A 132 -10.51 10.38 1.64
C PHE A 132 -10.13 11.53 0.72
N GLY A 133 -10.83 11.63 -0.40
CA GLY A 133 -10.63 12.71 -1.35
C GLY A 133 -11.43 12.53 -2.63
N GLY A 134 -11.01 13.24 -3.66
CA GLY A 134 -11.67 13.17 -4.95
C GLY A 134 -10.99 14.01 -6.00
N GLY A 135 -11.67 14.16 -7.13
CA GLY A 135 -11.15 14.89 -8.27
C GLY A 135 -12.20 15.03 -9.36
N ILE A 136 -11.72 15.16 -10.57
CA ILE A 136 -12.56 15.31 -11.75
C ILE A 136 -12.04 14.35 -12.83
N ARG A 137 -12.92 13.52 -13.37
CA ARG A 137 -12.65 12.72 -14.57
C ARG A 137 -13.06 13.51 -15.81
N PHE A 138 -12.16 13.67 -16.75
CA PHE A 138 -12.40 14.24 -18.07
C PHE A 138 -12.45 13.11 -19.10
N TRP A 139 -13.56 13.01 -19.80
CA TRP A 139 -13.74 12.10 -20.94
C TRP A 139 -13.33 12.81 -22.21
N LEU A 140 -12.16 12.48 -22.72
CA LEU A 140 -11.61 13.06 -23.95
C LEU A 140 -12.33 12.52 -25.20
N ASN A 141 -12.84 11.31 -25.10
CA ASN A 141 -13.76 10.67 -26.01
C ASN A 141 -14.47 9.51 -25.28
N GLU A 142 -15.25 8.69 -26.00
CA GLU A 142 -16.00 7.56 -25.40
C GLU A 142 -15.11 6.47 -24.79
N ALA A 143 -13.85 6.40 -25.20
CA ALA A 143 -12.91 5.37 -24.75
C ALA A 143 -11.84 5.89 -23.77
N LEU A 144 -11.44 7.15 -23.89
CA LEU A 144 -10.29 7.70 -23.19
C LEU A 144 -10.72 8.72 -22.13
N SER A 145 -10.30 8.50 -20.91
CA SER A 145 -10.48 9.46 -19.82
C SER A 145 -9.19 9.71 -19.03
N VAL A 146 -9.12 10.88 -18.40
CA VAL A 146 -8.06 11.29 -17.49
C VAL A 146 -8.69 11.86 -16.22
N ALA A 147 -8.19 11.45 -15.06
CA ALA A 147 -8.73 11.89 -13.77
C ALA A 147 -7.62 12.35 -12.83
N PRO A 148 -7.34 13.66 -12.73
CA PRO A 148 -6.59 14.20 -11.61
C PRO A 148 -7.42 14.11 -10.33
N THR A 149 -6.81 13.58 -9.28
CA THR A 149 -7.40 13.45 -7.95
C THR A 149 -6.45 13.93 -6.85
N VAL A 150 -6.99 14.33 -5.71
CA VAL A 150 -6.22 14.63 -4.52
C VAL A 150 -6.92 14.00 -3.32
N MET A 151 -6.17 13.29 -2.50
CA MET A 151 -6.66 12.69 -1.27
C MET A 151 -5.83 13.14 -0.09
N GLY A 152 -6.47 13.25 1.08
CA GLY A 152 -5.80 13.37 2.38
C GLY A 152 -5.83 12.02 3.08
N MET A 153 -4.72 11.65 3.71
CA MET A 153 -4.61 10.43 4.48
C MET A 153 -4.14 10.75 5.89
N TYR A 154 -4.77 10.14 6.88
CA TYR A 154 -4.27 10.05 8.25
C TYR A 154 -3.73 8.65 8.48
N GLY A 155 -2.58 8.55 9.13
CA GLY A 155 -1.99 7.29 9.53
C GLY A 155 -1.49 7.30 10.96
N ARG A 156 -1.67 6.19 11.67
CA ARG A 156 -1.05 5.93 12.96
C ARG A 156 -0.27 4.64 12.89
N THR A 157 1.00 4.71 13.23
CA THR A 157 1.91 3.55 13.27
C THR A 157 2.46 3.41 14.68
N SER A 158 2.35 2.21 15.23
CA SER A 158 2.99 1.82 16.47
C SER A 158 4.00 0.70 16.23
N ASN A 159 5.08 0.72 16.99
CA ASN A 159 6.08 -0.32 17.02
C ASN A 159 6.23 -0.86 18.44
N THR A 160 6.25 -2.18 18.58
CA THR A 160 6.55 -2.89 19.83
C THR A 160 7.65 -3.92 19.63
N TYR A 161 8.41 -4.20 20.66
CA TYR A 161 9.54 -5.11 20.59
C TYR A 161 9.43 -6.24 21.60
N ASP A 162 9.45 -7.48 21.12
CA ASP A 162 9.47 -8.68 21.94
C ASP A 162 10.92 -9.16 22.13
N ALA A 163 11.49 -8.88 23.27
CA ALA A 163 12.84 -9.29 23.66
C ALA A 163 12.83 -10.73 24.20
N ASN A 164 13.04 -11.71 23.33
CA ASN A 164 13.11 -13.13 23.68
C ASN A 164 14.55 -13.60 23.93
N SER A 165 15.54 -13.00 23.26
CA SER A 165 16.95 -13.25 23.47
C SER A 165 17.42 -12.67 24.80
N LEU A 166 18.51 -13.23 25.37
CA LEU A 166 19.13 -12.70 26.59
C LEU A 166 19.62 -11.26 26.36
N TYR A 167 20.31 -11.06 25.24
CA TYR A 167 20.85 -9.75 24.87
C TYR A 167 19.75 -8.69 24.65
N GLY A 168 18.64 -9.05 23.99
CA GLY A 168 17.50 -8.16 23.82
C GLY A 168 16.91 -7.73 25.15
N ARG A 169 16.69 -8.66 26.08
CA ARG A 169 16.16 -8.37 27.43
C ARG A 169 17.06 -7.45 28.25
N GLU A 170 18.37 -7.62 28.17
CA GLU A 170 19.33 -6.78 28.89
C GLU A 170 19.45 -5.37 28.33
N ASN A 171 19.17 -5.16 27.02
CA ASN A 171 19.40 -3.90 26.33
C ASN A 171 18.11 -3.17 25.89
N VAL A 172 16.91 -3.74 26.09
CA VAL A 172 15.64 -3.16 25.61
C VAL A 172 15.43 -1.73 26.12
N SER A 173 15.76 -1.43 27.37
CA SER A 173 15.62 -0.08 27.93
C SER A 173 16.49 0.96 27.19
N GLY A 174 17.69 0.56 26.76
CA GLY A 174 18.57 1.39 25.94
C GLY A 174 18.02 1.60 24.52
N PHE A 175 17.35 0.61 23.95
CA PHE A 175 16.69 0.72 22.65
C PHE A 175 15.50 1.68 22.70
N MET A 176 14.66 1.58 23.74
CA MET A 176 13.52 2.48 23.98
C MET A 176 13.97 3.94 24.13
N GLN A 177 14.99 4.20 24.97
CA GLN A 177 15.51 5.56 25.19
C GLN A 177 16.03 6.20 23.91
N ARG A 178 16.58 5.40 23.01
CA ARG A 178 17.08 5.87 21.71
C ARG A 178 16.00 5.98 20.62
N GLY A 179 14.75 5.59 20.91
CA GLY A 179 13.64 5.59 19.96
C GLY A 179 13.78 4.55 18.86
N ILE A 180 14.47 3.43 19.16
CA ILE A 180 14.63 2.32 18.20
C ILE A 180 13.42 1.40 18.25
N VAL A 181 12.82 1.22 19.43
CA VAL A 181 11.67 0.35 19.67
C VAL A 181 10.65 1.04 20.59
N ASP A 182 9.43 0.53 20.62
CA ASP A 182 8.34 0.96 21.49
C ASP A 182 7.99 2.46 21.32
N TRP A 183 7.62 2.82 20.09
CA TRP A 183 7.20 4.16 19.71
C TRP A 183 5.89 4.17 18.95
N GLU A 184 5.23 5.34 18.94
CA GLU A 184 4.05 5.63 18.16
C GLU A 184 4.24 6.92 17.37
N VAL A 185 3.71 6.97 16.14
CA VAL A 185 3.76 8.13 15.25
C VAL A 185 2.42 8.29 14.56
N ASP A 186 1.91 9.52 14.58
CA ASP A 186 0.76 9.94 13.79
C ASP A 186 1.22 10.79 12.59
N THR A 187 0.71 10.50 11.41
CA THR A 187 1.11 11.14 10.16
C THR A 187 -0.08 11.69 9.38
N TRP A 188 0.16 12.78 8.66
CA TRP A 188 -0.65 13.24 7.55
C TRP A 188 0.06 13.00 6.24
N THR A 189 -0.69 12.58 5.22
CA THR A 189 -0.18 12.44 3.85
C THR A 189 -1.12 13.13 2.89
N VAL A 190 -0.57 13.94 2.00
CA VAL A 190 -1.29 14.45 0.82
C VAL A 190 -0.94 13.56 -0.36
N ARG A 191 -1.97 13.09 -1.09
CA ARG A 191 -1.85 12.13 -2.18
C ARG A 191 -2.47 12.68 -3.47
N PRO A 192 -1.77 13.50 -4.25
CA PRO A 192 -2.17 13.80 -5.62
C PRO A 192 -1.93 12.59 -6.52
N ALA A 193 -2.85 12.36 -7.46
CA ALA A 193 -2.76 11.28 -8.43
C ALA A 193 -3.31 11.69 -9.79
N LEU A 194 -2.83 11.02 -10.83
CA LEU A 194 -3.31 11.15 -12.20
C LEU A 194 -3.62 9.76 -12.75
N ASP A 195 -4.91 9.48 -12.93
CA ASP A 195 -5.39 8.24 -13.54
C ASP A 195 -5.71 8.46 -15.01
N LEU A 196 -5.16 7.63 -15.88
CA LEU A 196 -5.43 7.56 -17.31
C LEU A 196 -6.09 6.22 -17.60
N GLN A 197 -7.28 6.24 -18.25
CA GLN A 197 -7.99 5.02 -18.59
C GLN A 197 -8.37 5.01 -20.07
N TYR A 198 -8.15 3.86 -20.70
CA TYR A 198 -8.63 3.57 -22.05
C TYR A 198 -9.53 2.34 -22.02
N LEU A 199 -10.79 2.53 -22.41
CA LEU A 199 -11.84 1.52 -22.39
C LEU A 199 -12.11 1.01 -23.80
N LEU A 200 -12.02 -0.30 -23.99
CA LEU A 200 -12.32 -0.97 -25.24
C LEU A 200 -13.46 -1.97 -25.02
N THR A 201 -14.56 -1.78 -25.76
CA THR A 201 -15.68 -2.71 -25.73
C THR A 201 -15.64 -3.63 -26.94
N LEU A 202 -15.42 -4.91 -26.71
CA LEU A 202 -15.41 -5.96 -27.74
C LEU A 202 -16.67 -6.83 -27.57
N HIS A 203 -17.70 -6.53 -28.33
CA HIS A 203 -19.05 -7.09 -28.17
C HIS A 203 -19.61 -6.76 -26.78
N ARG A 204 -19.58 -7.72 -25.84
CA ARG A 204 -20.04 -7.57 -24.45
C ARG A 204 -18.89 -7.65 -23.45
N THR A 205 -17.67 -7.89 -23.91
CA THR A 205 -16.46 -7.91 -23.11
C THR A 205 -15.91 -6.50 -23.00
N ILE A 206 -15.56 -6.10 -21.80
CA ILE A 206 -14.94 -4.81 -21.52
C ILE A 206 -13.47 -5.05 -21.22
N VAL A 207 -12.59 -4.35 -21.91
CA VAL A 207 -11.15 -4.33 -21.66
C VAL A 207 -10.77 -2.92 -21.25
N THR A 208 -10.16 -2.77 -20.10
CA THR A 208 -9.70 -1.48 -19.60
C THR A 208 -8.18 -1.51 -19.45
N LEU A 209 -7.50 -0.58 -20.09
CA LEU A 209 -6.11 -0.25 -19.84
C LEU A 209 -6.08 0.96 -18.93
N SER A 210 -5.40 0.89 -17.80
CA SER A 210 -5.22 2.03 -16.91
C SER A 210 -3.77 2.24 -16.54
N SER A 211 -3.42 3.51 -16.33
CA SER A 211 -2.13 3.94 -15.83
C SER A 211 -2.35 5.00 -14.76
N ASP A 212 -1.96 4.71 -13.54
CA ASP A 212 -2.15 5.59 -12.37
C ASP A 212 -0.79 5.99 -11.81
N ALA A 213 -0.50 7.29 -11.84
CA ALA A 213 0.69 7.89 -11.25
C ALA A 213 0.31 8.61 -9.97
N VAL A 214 0.86 8.18 -8.86
CA VAL A 214 0.56 8.68 -7.51
C VAL A 214 1.82 9.23 -6.87
N PHE A 215 1.66 10.37 -6.22
CA PHE A 215 2.68 10.97 -5.37
C PHE A 215 2.15 11.06 -3.93
N PHE A 216 3.03 10.87 -2.96
CA PHE A 216 2.71 10.96 -1.54
C PHE A 216 3.69 11.94 -0.88
N ASP A 217 3.16 12.90 -0.16
CA ASP A 217 3.91 13.82 0.71
C ASP A 217 3.43 13.62 2.14
N THR A 218 4.30 13.06 2.97
CA THR A 218 3.95 12.58 4.32
C THR A 218 4.72 13.35 5.37
N GLU A 219 4.00 13.84 6.37
CA GLU A 219 4.57 14.51 7.54
C GLU A 219 3.93 13.99 8.82
N SER A 220 4.75 13.75 9.85
CA SER A 220 4.25 13.44 11.18
C SER A 220 3.93 14.70 11.97
N PHE A 221 2.80 14.71 12.67
CA PHE A 221 2.38 15.80 13.54
C PHE A 221 2.41 15.41 15.03
N SER A 222 2.51 14.13 15.33
CA SER A 222 2.66 13.59 16.67
C SER A 222 3.60 12.39 16.68
N SER A 223 4.44 12.31 17.69
CA SER A 223 5.33 11.16 17.90
C SER A 223 5.63 11.01 19.38
N SER A 224 5.57 9.79 19.91
CA SER A 224 5.97 9.48 21.29
C SER A 224 7.48 9.67 21.51
N ASN A 225 8.26 9.61 20.44
CA ASN A 225 9.69 9.90 20.44
C ASN A 225 10.04 10.85 19.30
N LYS A 226 10.54 12.04 19.63
CA LYS A 226 10.88 13.08 18.64
C LYS A 226 11.87 12.63 17.57
N SER A 227 12.69 11.60 17.87
CA SER A 227 13.62 11.07 16.89
C SER A 227 12.93 10.30 15.76
N MET A 228 11.64 9.96 15.92
CA MET A 228 10.82 9.24 14.95
C MET A 228 9.90 10.16 14.14
N SER A 229 10.12 11.48 14.14
CA SER A 229 9.41 12.37 13.22
C SER A 229 9.65 11.96 11.77
N VAL A 230 8.56 11.80 11.03
CA VAL A 230 8.56 11.41 9.62
C VAL A 230 8.35 12.67 8.78
N VAL A 231 9.20 12.88 7.81
CA VAL A 231 9.02 13.80 6.68
C VAL A 231 9.57 13.07 5.47
N GLY A 232 8.71 12.75 4.52
CA GLY A 232 9.12 11.95 3.38
C GLY A 232 8.23 12.13 2.18
N THR A 233 8.81 11.81 1.03
CA THR A 233 8.11 11.80 -0.24
C THR A 233 8.27 10.45 -0.92
N SER A 234 7.20 9.95 -1.47
CA SER A 234 7.19 8.70 -2.21
C SER A 234 6.23 8.76 -3.39
N GLY A 235 6.20 7.71 -4.16
CA GLY A 235 5.28 7.60 -5.28
C GLY A 235 5.14 6.18 -5.75
N SER A 236 4.10 5.97 -6.54
CA SER A 236 3.89 4.73 -7.27
C SER A 236 3.41 5.03 -8.68
N TRP A 237 3.70 4.10 -9.58
CA TRP A 237 3.17 4.10 -10.94
C TRP A 237 2.62 2.72 -11.25
N ASP A 238 1.30 2.63 -11.32
CA ASP A 238 0.58 1.40 -11.63
C ASP A 238 0.15 1.37 -13.09
N ASN A 239 0.37 0.24 -13.76
CA ASN A 239 -0.14 -0.05 -15.09
C ASN A 239 -0.95 -1.34 -15.01
N LYS A 240 -2.20 -1.29 -15.46
CA LYS A 240 -3.14 -2.40 -15.32
C LYS A 240 -3.91 -2.67 -16.62
N LEU A 241 -4.01 -3.95 -16.94
CA LEU A 241 -4.90 -4.48 -17.96
C LEU A 241 -6.00 -5.27 -17.27
N ASP A 242 -7.22 -4.76 -17.33
CA ASP A 242 -8.42 -5.40 -16.74
C ASP A 242 -9.32 -5.93 -17.85
N VAL A 243 -9.88 -7.13 -17.68
CA VAL A 243 -10.81 -7.75 -18.61
C VAL A 243 -12.04 -8.21 -17.84
N ASP A 244 -13.21 -7.84 -18.32
CA ASP A 244 -14.51 -8.19 -17.74
C ASP A 244 -15.41 -8.84 -18.82
N VAL A 245 -15.86 -10.06 -18.55
CA VAL A 245 -16.58 -10.91 -19.51
C VAL A 245 -17.93 -11.34 -18.94
N PRO A 246 -19.05 -11.09 -19.63
CA PRO A 246 -20.35 -11.62 -19.23
C PRO A 246 -20.41 -13.13 -19.49
N LEU A 247 -20.88 -13.89 -18.49
CA LEU A 247 -21.01 -15.33 -18.60
C LEU A 247 -22.32 -15.79 -19.29
N GLY A 248 -23.22 -14.85 -19.57
CA GLY A 248 -24.53 -15.17 -20.16
C GLY A 248 -25.47 -15.91 -19.19
N VAL A 249 -25.13 -15.93 -17.90
CA VAL A 249 -25.93 -16.57 -16.83
C VAL A 249 -26.57 -15.49 -15.98
N LEU A 250 -27.84 -15.66 -15.67
CA LEU A 250 -28.56 -14.78 -14.75
C LEU A 250 -28.69 -15.47 -13.37
N VAL A 251 -28.27 -14.79 -12.33
CA VAL A 251 -28.46 -15.21 -10.94
C VAL A 251 -29.33 -14.16 -10.24
N LEU A 252 -30.46 -14.59 -9.72
CA LEU A 252 -31.48 -13.70 -9.11
C LEU A 252 -31.91 -12.54 -10.03
N GLY A 253 -31.92 -12.76 -11.35
CA GLY A 253 -32.25 -11.74 -12.35
C GLY A 253 -31.13 -10.79 -12.71
N HIS A 254 -29.93 -11.00 -12.18
CA HIS A 254 -28.72 -10.21 -12.42
C HIS A 254 -27.70 -10.97 -13.26
N GLU A 255 -27.03 -10.28 -14.19
CA GLU A 255 -26.03 -10.92 -15.03
C GLU A 255 -24.79 -11.27 -14.21
N LEU A 256 -24.37 -12.54 -14.31
CA LEU A 256 -23.11 -12.99 -13.75
C LEU A 256 -21.97 -12.69 -14.73
N ARG A 257 -20.95 -12.01 -14.25
CA ARG A 257 -19.75 -11.65 -15.01
C ARG A 257 -18.51 -12.20 -14.31
N THR A 258 -17.51 -12.55 -15.09
CA THR A 258 -16.17 -12.88 -14.57
C THR A 258 -15.18 -11.87 -15.11
N GLY A 259 -14.16 -11.59 -14.36
CA GLY A 259 -13.11 -10.70 -14.79
C GLY A 259 -11.82 -10.94 -14.05
N GLY A 260 -10.83 -10.18 -14.42
CA GLY A 260 -9.53 -10.19 -13.77
C GLY A 260 -8.62 -9.17 -14.39
N TYR A 261 -7.52 -8.92 -13.68
CA TYR A 261 -6.51 -8.02 -14.20
C TYR A 261 -5.09 -8.53 -13.96
N LEU A 262 -4.20 -7.98 -14.76
CA LEU A 262 -2.77 -8.01 -14.53
C LEU A 262 -2.33 -6.59 -14.27
N SER A 263 -1.57 -6.37 -13.21
CA SER A 263 -0.98 -5.05 -12.96
C SER A 263 0.49 -5.15 -12.60
N ARG A 264 1.17 -4.02 -12.78
CA ARG A 264 2.54 -3.79 -12.34
C ARG A 264 2.66 -2.40 -11.78
N THR A 265 3.01 -2.33 -10.51
CA THR A 265 3.22 -1.10 -9.77
C THR A 265 4.72 -0.91 -9.50
N GLU A 266 5.30 0.14 -10.03
CA GLU A 266 6.67 0.59 -9.70
C GLU A 266 6.61 1.51 -8.48
N LEU A 267 7.51 1.30 -7.52
CA LEU A 267 7.58 2.06 -6.26
C LEU A 267 8.77 3.00 -6.23
N TYR A 268 8.59 4.19 -5.68
CA TYR A 268 9.60 5.25 -5.60
C TYR A 268 9.71 5.85 -4.20
N GLY A 269 10.85 6.49 -3.92
CA GLY A 269 11.08 7.23 -2.68
C GLY A 269 10.99 6.39 -1.40
N GLY A 270 10.36 6.94 -0.37
CA GLY A 270 10.18 6.31 0.93
C GLY A 270 9.44 4.98 0.86
N LEU A 271 8.41 4.88 0.02
CA LEU A 271 7.63 3.65 -0.19
C LEU A 271 8.52 2.49 -0.67
N ARG A 272 9.37 2.74 -1.66
CA ARG A 272 10.32 1.75 -2.15
C ARG A 272 11.37 1.38 -1.10
N ASN A 273 11.91 2.37 -0.40
CA ASN A 273 12.97 2.17 0.57
C ASN A 273 12.46 1.47 1.84
N GLY A 274 11.26 1.83 2.29
CA GLY A 274 10.66 1.28 3.51
C GLY A 274 10.22 -0.18 3.37
N LEU A 275 9.73 -0.58 2.20
CA LEU A 275 9.37 -1.98 1.91
C LEU A 275 10.56 -2.81 1.37
N ASP A 276 11.63 -2.18 0.90
CA ASP A 276 12.70 -2.81 0.10
C ASP A 276 12.15 -3.51 -1.16
N VAL A 277 11.10 -2.95 -1.73
CA VAL A 277 10.41 -3.47 -2.91
C VAL A 277 10.48 -2.43 -4.03
N LYS A 278 10.93 -2.82 -5.22
CA LYS A 278 11.01 -1.92 -6.37
C LYS A 278 9.73 -1.88 -7.15
N TYR A 279 9.12 -3.04 -7.31
CA TYR A 279 7.88 -3.21 -8.03
C TYR A 279 7.08 -4.37 -7.44
N ILE A 280 5.78 -4.30 -7.63
CA ILE A 280 4.82 -5.36 -7.32
C ILE A 280 4.09 -5.69 -8.61
N ASN A 281 4.05 -6.97 -8.98
CA ASN A 281 3.13 -7.47 -9.99
C ASN A 281 1.95 -8.10 -9.28
N GLU A 282 0.79 -8.01 -9.88
CA GLU A 282 -0.43 -8.60 -9.34
C GLU A 282 -1.23 -9.29 -10.45
N VAL A 283 -1.73 -10.46 -10.17
CA VAL A 283 -2.76 -11.14 -10.95
C VAL A 283 -4.01 -11.27 -10.09
N HIS A 284 -5.13 -10.82 -10.63
CA HIS A 284 -6.42 -10.82 -9.94
C HIS A 284 -7.46 -11.58 -10.75
N ALA A 285 -8.35 -12.29 -10.04
CA ALA A 285 -9.54 -12.88 -10.62
C ALA A 285 -10.77 -12.55 -9.76
N ARG A 286 -11.90 -12.27 -10.40
CA ARG A 286 -13.16 -11.92 -9.72
C ARG A 286 -14.38 -12.54 -10.40
N LEU A 287 -15.42 -12.72 -9.60
CA LEU A 287 -16.75 -13.09 -10.02
C LEU A 287 -17.72 -12.03 -9.48
N VAL A 288 -18.48 -11.40 -10.35
CA VAL A 288 -19.35 -10.27 -9.99
C VAL A 288 -20.77 -10.46 -10.49
N LEU A 289 -21.74 -9.97 -9.72
CA LEU A 289 -23.13 -9.82 -10.11
C LEU A 289 -23.36 -8.35 -10.52
N ASP A 290 -23.82 -8.15 -11.74
CA ASP A 290 -24.14 -6.83 -12.31
C ASP A 290 -25.61 -6.49 -12.02
N PHE A 291 -25.84 -5.43 -11.24
CA PHE A 291 -27.17 -5.00 -10.80
C PHE A 291 -27.86 -4.03 -11.75
N LEU A 292 -27.33 -3.82 -12.98
CA LEU A 292 -27.94 -2.94 -13.98
C LEU A 292 -28.60 -1.68 -13.38
N SER A 293 -27.78 -0.68 -13.15
CA SER A 293 -28.07 0.74 -12.89
C SER A 293 -29.46 1.13 -12.34
N GLN A 294 -29.67 1.03 -11.06
CA GLN A 294 -30.63 1.87 -10.35
C GLN A 294 -29.85 2.87 -9.47
N ARG A 295 -30.25 4.14 -9.48
CA ARG A 295 -29.68 5.16 -8.58
C ARG A 295 -29.64 4.64 -7.14
N TRP A 296 -28.50 4.83 -6.43
CA TRP A 296 -28.27 4.45 -5.04
C TRP A 296 -28.17 2.92 -4.76
N ARG A 297 -27.95 2.11 -5.78
CA ARG A 297 -27.62 0.70 -5.62
C ARG A 297 -26.20 0.43 -6.07
N PRO A 298 -25.53 -0.60 -5.52
CA PRO A 298 -24.26 -1.03 -6.08
C PRO A 298 -24.46 -1.36 -7.56
N GLN A 299 -23.55 -0.88 -8.41
CA GLN A 299 -23.57 -1.22 -9.83
C GLN A 299 -23.25 -2.71 -10.01
N TRP A 300 -22.32 -3.19 -9.21
CA TRP A 300 -22.01 -4.63 -9.10
C TRP A 300 -21.46 -4.94 -7.70
N ILE A 301 -21.63 -6.19 -7.31
CA ILE A 301 -21.03 -6.80 -6.13
C ILE A 301 -20.32 -8.06 -6.56
N GLY A 302 -19.11 -8.27 -6.11
CA GLY A 302 -18.32 -9.43 -6.45
C GLY A 302 -17.43 -9.90 -5.33
N ILE A 303 -16.86 -11.06 -5.55
CA ILE A 303 -15.78 -11.62 -4.76
C ILE A 303 -14.57 -11.82 -5.66
N GLY A 304 -13.39 -11.59 -5.13
CA GLY A 304 -12.17 -11.75 -5.90
C GLY A 304 -10.98 -12.09 -5.03
N GLY A 305 -9.90 -12.46 -5.69
CA GLY A 305 -8.63 -12.73 -5.06
C GLY A 305 -7.47 -12.40 -5.97
N SER A 306 -6.37 -11.99 -5.37
CA SER A 306 -5.14 -11.67 -6.07
C SER A 306 -3.97 -12.47 -5.51
N TYR A 307 -3.00 -12.69 -6.38
CA TYR A 307 -1.66 -13.09 -6.01
C TYR A 307 -0.68 -11.99 -6.43
N LEU A 308 0.17 -11.60 -5.48
CA LEU A 308 1.14 -10.53 -5.66
C LEU A 308 2.55 -11.08 -5.53
N TRP A 309 3.46 -10.57 -6.37
CA TRP A 309 4.88 -10.88 -6.30
C TRP A 309 5.74 -9.70 -6.75
N GLY A 310 6.90 -9.57 -6.16
CA GLY A 310 7.84 -8.49 -6.46
C GLY A 310 9.28 -8.86 -6.19
N THR A 311 10.16 -7.87 -6.04
CA THR A 311 11.59 -8.11 -5.81
C THR A 311 11.88 -8.83 -4.50
N SER A 312 11.10 -8.56 -3.45
CA SER A 312 11.32 -9.10 -2.09
C SER A 312 10.00 -9.38 -1.38
N ILE A 313 8.87 -9.39 -2.12
CA ILE A 313 7.54 -9.55 -1.57
C ILE A 313 6.76 -10.59 -2.35
N THR A 314 6.04 -11.42 -1.64
CA THR A 314 4.98 -12.29 -2.17
C THR A 314 3.77 -12.22 -1.25
N GLY A 315 2.59 -12.43 -1.79
CA GLY A 315 1.40 -12.41 -0.97
C GLY A 315 0.14 -12.75 -1.76
N TRP A 316 -0.95 -12.82 -1.04
CA TRP A 316 -2.26 -13.00 -1.62
C TRP A 316 -3.27 -12.09 -0.93
N THR A 317 -4.30 -11.72 -1.65
CA THR A 317 -5.45 -10.99 -1.08
C THR A 317 -6.75 -11.63 -1.53
N VAL A 318 -7.76 -11.52 -0.69
CA VAL A 318 -9.14 -11.86 -1.03
C VAL A 318 -10.04 -10.73 -0.59
N GLY A 319 -11.15 -10.54 -1.28
CA GLY A 319 -12.04 -9.46 -0.92
C GLY A 319 -13.40 -9.52 -1.57
N VAL A 320 -14.25 -8.64 -1.08
CA VAL A 320 -15.54 -8.32 -1.67
C VAL A 320 -15.39 -7.00 -2.41
N ASP A 321 -15.63 -7.03 -3.69
CA ASP A 321 -15.63 -5.86 -4.55
C ASP A 321 -17.04 -5.30 -4.67
N VAL A 322 -17.21 -4.02 -4.39
CA VAL A 322 -18.49 -3.33 -4.56
C VAL A 322 -18.25 -2.02 -5.29
N MET A 323 -18.93 -1.83 -6.40
CA MET A 323 -18.92 -0.56 -7.11
C MET A 323 -20.26 0.15 -6.97
N PHE A 324 -20.23 1.38 -6.51
CA PHE A 324 -21.39 2.24 -6.46
C PHE A 324 -21.37 3.23 -7.62
N ARG A 325 -22.56 3.55 -8.14
CA ARG A 325 -22.78 4.68 -9.04
C ARG A 325 -23.65 5.68 -8.33
N PHE A 326 -23.11 6.84 -8.06
CA PHE A 326 -23.80 7.92 -7.32
C PHE A 326 -24.53 8.86 -8.27
#